data_deae5866e6d68b586e33df5ab92df8d1
#
_entry.id   deae5866e6d68b586e33df5ab92df8d1
#
_cell.length_a   1.000
_cell.length_b   1.000
_cell.length_c   1.000
_cell.angle_alpha   90.00
_cell.angle_beta   90.00
_cell.angle_gamma   90.00
#
_symmetry.space_group_name_H-M   'P 1'
#
loop_
_entity.id
_entity.type
_entity.pdbx_description
1 polymer ?
#
loop_
_entity_poly.entity_id
_entity_poly.type
_entity_poly.pdbx_seq_one_letter_code
_entity_poly.pdbx_strand_id
1 'polypeptide(L)'
;MKKVFSYARSGMTPIRLTVLATILAAASLQPALAQNKTLTIAMTAADVPRTLGQPDQGFEGNRFTGIPMYDSLTQWDLTKTDAASVVIPGVALSWEVSADDKTKWIFKLRPGVKFHDGSTFNADAVVWNVQKVLDKAAAHFDASQVGATASRMPTLRSAKKIDDLTVELTTSEPDSFLPINLTNLFMASPAKWDEKLKAVPATVTDPAERSKQAWTAFAADASGSGPFKMTRFVPRERVEMAANKDYWDPKRVPKIDRVVMI
;
A
#
# COMPACT_ATOMS: atom_id res chain seq x y z
N MET A 1 70.80 15.69 -66.35
CA MET A 1 69.33 15.73 -66.30
C MET A 1 68.85 15.12 -65.00
N LYS A 2 68.45 15.94 -63.97
CA LYS A 2 67.87 15.50 -62.74
C LYS A 2 66.43 16.03 -62.69
N LYS A 3 65.44 15.10 -62.71
CA LYS A 3 64.02 15.45 -62.51
C LYS A 3 63.74 15.53 -61.01
N VAL A 4 63.29 16.66 -60.57
CA VAL A 4 62.78 16.86 -59.17
C VAL A 4 61.28 16.57 -59.16
N PHE A 5 60.86 15.60 -58.36
CA PHE A 5 59.43 15.35 -58.09
C PHE A 5 58.97 16.15 -56.88
N SER A 6 58.00 17.04 -57.14
CA SER A 6 57.33 17.84 -56.12
C SER A 6 56.16 17.02 -55.49
N TYR A 7 56.21 16.77 -54.19
CA TYR A 7 55.09 16.21 -53.43
C TYR A 7 54.14 17.34 -52.97
N ALA A 8 52.93 17.33 -53.49
CA ALA A 8 51.89 18.23 -53.02
C ALA A 8 51.33 17.69 -51.66
N ARG A 9 51.48 18.48 -50.59
CA ARG A 9 50.80 18.25 -49.31
C ARG A 9 49.33 18.72 -49.45
N SER A 10 48.41 17.71 -49.44
CA SER A 10 46.98 18.05 -49.28
C SER A 10 46.71 18.43 -47.81
N GLY A 11 46.50 19.67 -47.55
CA GLY A 11 46.10 20.18 -46.24
C GLY A 11 44.66 19.78 -45.96
N MET A 12 44.46 18.93 -44.97
CA MET A 12 43.11 18.72 -44.40
C MET A 12 42.71 19.98 -43.63
N THR A 13 41.65 20.59 -44.06
CA THR A 13 41.10 21.82 -43.44
C THR A 13 40.60 21.53 -42.03
N PRO A 14 40.83 22.43 -41.04
CA PRO A 14 40.46 22.24 -39.64
C PRO A 14 38.95 22.06 -39.39
N ILE A 15 38.12 22.39 -40.36
CA ILE A 15 36.64 22.29 -40.29
C ILE A 15 36.17 20.82 -40.16
N ARG A 16 36.89 19.85 -40.76
CA ARG A 16 36.49 18.43 -40.68
C ARG A 16 36.78 17.75 -39.31
N LEU A 17 37.79 18.24 -38.59
CA LEU A 17 38.10 17.75 -37.24
C LEU A 17 37.10 18.26 -36.20
N THR A 18 36.59 19.49 -36.34
CA THR A 18 35.63 20.08 -35.39
C THR A 18 34.25 19.40 -35.48
N VAL A 19 33.81 19.02 -36.68
CA VAL A 19 32.53 18.30 -36.87
C VAL A 19 32.58 16.88 -36.28
N LEU A 20 33.71 16.19 -36.41
CA LEU A 20 33.86 14.83 -35.83
C LEU A 20 33.88 14.88 -34.28
N ALA A 21 34.51 15.88 -33.67
CA ALA A 21 34.56 16.06 -32.23
C ALA A 21 33.18 16.41 -31.64
N THR A 22 32.34 17.17 -32.34
CA THR A 22 30.99 17.53 -31.91
C THR A 22 30.03 16.31 -31.99
N ILE A 23 30.18 15.43 -32.96
CA ILE A 23 29.36 14.23 -33.09
C ILE A 23 29.71 13.18 -31.97
N LEU A 24 31.00 13.07 -31.61
CA LEU A 24 31.40 12.22 -30.48
C LEU A 24 30.91 12.74 -29.11
N ALA A 25 30.87 14.07 -28.93
CA ALA A 25 30.39 14.68 -27.69
C ALA A 25 28.84 14.56 -27.50
N ALA A 26 28.08 14.56 -28.61
CA ALA A 26 26.63 14.36 -28.58
C ALA A 26 26.23 12.91 -28.30
N ALA A 27 27.07 11.93 -28.63
CA ALA A 27 26.78 10.53 -28.36
C ALA A 27 26.95 10.12 -26.88
N SER A 28 27.56 10.95 -26.04
CA SER A 28 27.76 10.67 -24.59
C SER A 28 26.68 11.25 -23.69
N LEU A 29 25.68 11.94 -24.21
CA LEU A 29 24.50 12.42 -23.50
C LEU A 29 23.32 11.45 -23.63
N GLN A 30 23.56 10.15 -23.48
CA GLN A 30 22.46 9.24 -23.19
C GLN A 30 22.01 9.56 -21.76
N PRO A 31 20.73 9.93 -21.53
CA PRO A 31 20.23 9.98 -20.18
C PRO A 31 20.44 8.60 -19.58
N ALA A 32 21.17 8.50 -18.49
CA ALA A 32 21.26 7.28 -17.71
C ALA A 32 19.80 6.91 -17.37
N LEU A 33 19.24 5.94 -18.07
CA LEU A 33 17.94 5.37 -17.73
C LEU A 33 18.10 4.89 -16.31
N ALA A 34 17.48 5.59 -15.37
CA ALA A 34 17.50 5.21 -13.98
C ALA A 34 17.02 3.76 -13.90
N GLN A 35 17.93 2.86 -13.59
CA GLN A 35 17.63 1.44 -13.53
C GLN A 35 16.60 1.24 -12.43
N ASN A 36 15.38 0.81 -12.77
CA ASN A 36 14.30 0.56 -11.83
C ASN A 36 14.79 -0.41 -10.74
N LYS A 37 14.83 0.07 -9.49
CA LYS A 37 15.26 -0.71 -8.34
C LYS A 37 14.17 -1.71 -7.99
N THR A 38 14.41 -2.98 -8.24
CA THR A 38 13.48 -4.06 -7.93
C THR A 38 14.02 -4.92 -6.80
N LEU A 39 13.19 -5.14 -5.76
CA LEU A 39 13.41 -6.17 -4.75
C LEU A 39 12.61 -7.41 -5.13
N THR A 40 13.29 -8.53 -5.30
CA THR A 40 12.64 -9.83 -5.52
C THR A 40 12.75 -10.67 -4.24
N ILE A 41 11.64 -11.23 -3.80
CA ILE A 41 11.54 -12.10 -2.62
C ILE A 41 11.03 -13.45 -3.11
N ALA A 42 11.87 -14.47 -3.00
CA ALA A 42 11.47 -15.86 -3.29
C ALA A 42 10.85 -16.46 -2.02
N MET A 43 9.73 -17.16 -2.18
CA MET A 43 9.03 -17.87 -1.11
C MET A 43 8.35 -19.11 -1.64
N THR A 44 7.85 -19.98 -0.74
CA THR A 44 7.08 -21.12 -1.20
C THR A 44 5.73 -20.69 -1.74
N ALA A 45 5.14 -21.45 -2.66
CA ALA A 45 3.82 -21.17 -3.22
C ALA A 45 2.71 -21.03 -2.16
N ALA A 46 2.88 -21.68 -1.00
CA ALA A 46 1.95 -21.59 0.13
C ALA A 46 2.08 -20.24 0.86
N ASP A 47 3.25 -19.62 0.82
CA ASP A 47 3.58 -18.40 1.57
C ASP A 47 3.35 -17.13 0.74
N VAL A 48 3.09 -17.24 -0.57
CA VAL A 48 2.71 -16.08 -1.40
C VAL A 48 1.42 -15.49 -0.82
N PRO A 49 1.47 -14.26 -0.23
CA PRO A 49 0.39 -13.75 0.59
C PRO A 49 -0.83 -13.33 -0.23
N ARG A 50 -1.98 -13.31 0.42
CA ARG A 50 -3.18 -12.68 -0.13
C ARG A 50 -3.06 -11.16 -0.05
N THR A 51 -3.95 -10.47 -0.73
CA THR A 51 -3.90 -9.02 -0.94
C THR A 51 -5.12 -8.29 -0.37
N LEU A 52 -5.87 -8.93 0.53
CA LEU A 52 -7.14 -8.43 1.08
C LEU A 52 -6.98 -7.34 2.16
N GLY A 53 -5.76 -6.92 2.48
CA GLY A 53 -5.51 -5.96 3.55
C GLY A 53 -5.65 -6.56 4.92
N GLN A 54 -5.17 -7.78 5.08
CA GLN A 54 -5.29 -8.55 6.31
C GLN A 54 -4.02 -9.36 6.54
N PRO A 55 -3.62 -9.58 7.78
CA PRO A 55 -2.69 -10.62 8.10
C PRO A 55 -3.38 -11.98 7.89
N ASP A 56 -3.33 -12.48 6.69
CA ASP A 56 -3.67 -13.85 6.37
C ASP A 56 -2.40 -14.71 6.29
N GLN A 57 -2.53 -16.03 6.28
CA GLN A 57 -1.39 -16.96 6.21
C GLN A 57 -0.34 -16.68 7.30
N GLY A 58 -0.77 -16.54 8.55
CA GLY A 58 0.13 -16.15 9.62
C GLY A 58 0.61 -14.70 9.46
N PHE A 59 1.94 -14.49 9.54
CA PHE A 59 2.52 -13.16 9.46
C PHE A 59 2.97 -12.74 8.05
N GLU A 60 2.94 -13.62 7.07
CA GLU A 60 3.35 -13.33 5.69
C GLU A 60 2.43 -12.29 5.05
N GLY A 61 1.12 -12.45 5.17
CA GLY A 61 0.15 -11.46 4.71
C GLY A 61 0.34 -10.10 5.38
N ASN A 62 0.57 -10.07 6.70
CA ASN A 62 0.84 -8.84 7.42
C ASN A 62 2.12 -8.15 6.92
N ARG A 63 3.23 -8.89 6.80
CA ARG A 63 4.56 -8.33 6.47
C ARG A 63 4.67 -7.89 5.02
N PHE A 64 4.15 -8.72 4.11
CA PHE A 64 4.47 -8.58 2.69
C PHE A 64 3.37 -7.92 1.86
N THR A 65 2.13 -7.90 2.35
CA THR A 65 1.02 -7.18 1.69
C THR A 65 0.33 -6.19 2.63
N GLY A 66 0.09 -6.55 3.88
CA GLY A 66 -0.55 -5.66 4.85
C GLY A 66 0.21 -4.34 5.02
N ILE A 67 1.37 -4.38 5.65
CA ILE A 67 2.21 -3.19 5.92
C ILE A 67 2.62 -2.44 4.63
N PRO A 68 3.02 -3.12 3.51
CA PRO A 68 3.40 -2.40 2.30
C PRO A 68 2.24 -1.75 1.53
N MET A 69 1.06 -2.38 1.48
CA MET A 69 -0.03 -1.92 0.62
C MET A 69 -1.07 -1.09 1.35
N TYR A 70 -1.14 -1.18 2.67
CA TYR A 70 -2.19 -0.57 3.47
C TYR A 70 -1.59 0.26 4.60
N ASP A 71 -2.44 1.12 5.16
CA ASP A 71 -2.18 1.75 6.45
C ASP A 71 -3.21 1.29 7.46
N SER A 72 -2.88 1.49 8.74
CA SER A 72 -3.77 1.33 9.88
C SER A 72 -3.83 2.63 10.67
N LEU A 73 -4.79 2.78 11.58
CA LEU A 73 -4.91 4.00 12.41
C LEU A 73 -3.61 4.28 13.17
N THR A 74 -3.03 3.24 13.71
CA THR A 74 -1.75 3.22 14.42
C THR A 74 -0.80 2.27 13.70
N GLN A 75 0.50 2.43 13.88
CA GLN A 75 1.49 1.56 13.23
C GLN A 75 2.69 1.31 14.14
N TRP A 76 3.47 0.28 13.85
CA TRP A 76 4.74 0.05 14.50
C TRP A 76 5.84 0.96 13.96
N ASP A 77 6.65 1.53 14.85
CA ASP A 77 7.91 2.16 14.45
C ASP A 77 8.93 1.07 14.11
N LEU A 78 9.14 0.84 12.85
CA LEU A 78 10.11 -0.14 12.32
C LEU A 78 11.43 0.52 11.90
N THR A 79 11.70 1.75 12.33
CA THR A 79 12.92 2.48 11.95
C THR A 79 14.14 2.06 12.78
N LYS A 80 13.92 1.45 13.94
CA LYS A 80 14.98 0.99 14.84
C LYS A 80 15.12 -0.52 14.78
N THR A 81 16.34 -1.01 14.71
CA THR A 81 16.66 -2.44 14.67
C THR A 81 17.23 -2.97 15.99
N ASP A 82 17.60 -2.07 16.92
CA ASP A 82 18.29 -2.32 18.18
C ASP A 82 17.40 -2.09 19.42
N ALA A 83 16.13 -1.78 19.23
CA ALA A 83 15.17 -1.55 20.30
C ALA A 83 13.82 -2.21 19.97
N ALA A 84 13.02 -2.47 21.00
CA ALA A 84 11.64 -2.90 20.83
C ALA A 84 10.84 -1.83 20.09
N SER A 85 10.05 -2.26 19.10
CA SER A 85 9.17 -1.36 18.34
C SER A 85 8.09 -0.77 19.25
N VAL A 86 7.83 0.51 19.10
CA VAL A 86 6.75 1.23 19.78
C VAL A 86 5.63 1.54 18.78
N VAL A 87 4.42 1.75 19.29
CA VAL A 87 3.27 2.18 18.47
C VAL A 87 3.34 3.68 18.26
N ILE A 88 3.21 4.09 17.02
CA ILE A 88 3.24 5.48 16.57
C ILE A 88 1.98 5.79 15.74
N PRO A 89 1.65 7.08 15.51
CA PRO A 89 0.60 7.48 14.58
C PRO A 89 0.76 6.88 13.17
N GLY A 90 -0.32 6.27 12.67
CA GLY A 90 -0.49 5.86 11.28
C GLY A 90 -1.29 6.89 10.51
N VAL A 91 -2.44 6.48 9.93
CA VAL A 91 -3.38 7.43 9.32
C VAL A 91 -4.22 8.21 10.35
N ALA A 92 -4.16 7.86 11.62
CA ALA A 92 -4.55 8.76 12.70
C ALA A 92 -3.37 9.65 13.10
N LEU A 93 -3.62 10.93 13.37
CA LEU A 93 -2.65 11.88 13.91
C LEU A 93 -2.44 11.69 15.41
N SER A 94 -3.53 11.40 16.11
CA SER A 94 -3.55 11.23 17.57
C SER A 94 -4.79 10.43 17.98
N TRP A 95 -4.76 9.96 19.21
CA TRP A 95 -5.87 9.30 19.87
C TRP A 95 -5.88 9.60 21.36
N GLU A 96 -7.06 9.54 21.94
CA GLU A 96 -7.24 9.70 23.38
C GLU A 96 -8.43 8.87 23.85
N VAL A 97 -8.41 8.50 25.11
CA VAL A 97 -9.56 7.88 25.79
C VAL A 97 -10.49 9.01 26.26
N SER A 98 -11.80 8.86 26.05
CA SER A 98 -12.78 9.79 26.57
C SER A 98 -12.63 9.97 28.09
N ALA A 99 -12.75 11.20 28.56
CA ALA A 99 -12.70 11.51 29.99
C ALA A 99 -13.88 10.86 30.75
N ASP A 100 -15.06 10.87 30.10
CA ASP A 100 -16.33 10.49 30.71
C ASP A 100 -16.60 8.97 30.61
N ASP A 101 -16.05 8.31 29.56
CA ASP A 101 -16.30 6.90 29.30
C ASP A 101 -15.03 6.21 28.79
N LYS A 102 -14.40 5.43 29.65
CA LYS A 102 -13.12 4.74 29.36
C LYS A 102 -13.22 3.63 28.31
N THR A 103 -14.41 3.30 27.86
CA THR A 103 -14.64 2.38 26.72
C THR A 103 -14.63 3.09 25.38
N LYS A 104 -14.58 4.42 25.36
CA LYS A 104 -14.59 5.23 24.14
C LYS A 104 -13.23 5.85 23.85
N TRP A 105 -12.78 5.64 22.64
CA TRP A 105 -11.54 6.16 22.10
C TRP A 105 -11.81 7.11 20.94
N ILE A 106 -11.26 8.32 20.99
CA ILE A 106 -11.39 9.32 19.94
C ILE A 106 -10.10 9.36 19.13
N PHE A 107 -10.21 9.12 17.83
CA PHE A 107 -9.10 9.19 16.88
C PHE A 107 -9.25 10.40 15.96
N LYS A 108 -8.21 11.22 15.84
CA LYS A 108 -8.11 12.32 14.88
C LYS A 108 -7.37 11.82 13.65
N LEU A 109 -7.97 11.92 12.47
CA LEU A 109 -7.45 11.39 11.22
C LEU A 109 -6.59 12.42 10.47
N ARG A 110 -5.67 11.95 9.64
CA ARG A 110 -4.88 12.81 8.77
C ARG A 110 -5.72 13.31 7.61
N PRO A 111 -5.73 14.64 7.33
CA PRO A 111 -6.34 15.16 6.13
C PRO A 111 -5.54 14.78 4.88
N GLY A 112 -6.22 14.67 3.74
CA GLY A 112 -5.59 14.49 2.43
C GLY A 112 -5.05 13.10 2.11
N VAL A 113 -5.18 12.12 3.00
CA VAL A 113 -4.83 10.72 2.72
C VAL A 113 -5.78 10.18 1.64
N LYS A 114 -5.19 9.48 0.65
CA LYS A 114 -5.94 8.84 -0.44
C LYS A 114 -5.62 7.36 -0.52
N PHE A 115 -6.62 6.59 -0.90
CA PHE A 115 -6.42 5.22 -1.34
C PHE A 115 -5.74 5.17 -2.70
N HIS A 116 -5.21 4.00 -3.08
CA HIS A 116 -4.51 3.82 -4.35
C HIS A 116 -5.39 4.06 -5.59
N ASP A 117 -6.70 3.89 -5.47
CA ASP A 117 -7.70 4.20 -6.49
C ASP A 117 -8.05 5.69 -6.58
N GLY A 118 -7.44 6.53 -5.75
CA GLY A 118 -7.65 7.98 -5.69
C GLY A 118 -8.81 8.43 -4.80
N SER A 119 -9.62 7.51 -4.26
CA SER A 119 -10.68 7.83 -3.32
C SER A 119 -10.13 8.36 -1.99
N THR A 120 -10.92 9.18 -1.30
CA THR A 120 -10.50 9.85 -0.07
C THR A 120 -10.62 8.91 1.13
N PHE A 121 -9.57 8.87 1.96
CA PHE A 121 -9.62 8.28 3.29
C PHE A 121 -10.23 9.28 4.28
N ASN A 122 -11.23 8.86 5.03
CA ASN A 122 -11.95 9.67 6.03
C ASN A 122 -12.56 8.78 7.14
N ALA A 123 -13.33 9.37 8.04
CA ALA A 123 -13.99 8.65 9.14
C ALA A 123 -15.00 7.58 8.63
N ASP A 124 -15.68 7.81 7.51
CA ASP A 124 -16.57 6.81 6.90
C ASP A 124 -15.80 5.57 6.49
N ALA A 125 -14.60 5.74 5.92
CA ALA A 125 -13.74 4.62 5.56
C ALA A 125 -13.27 3.83 6.79
N VAL A 126 -13.00 4.49 7.92
CA VAL A 126 -12.67 3.80 9.18
C VAL A 126 -13.86 2.98 9.69
N VAL A 127 -15.05 3.58 9.75
CA VAL A 127 -16.29 2.90 10.16
C VAL A 127 -16.51 1.66 9.29
N TRP A 128 -16.41 1.81 7.97
CA TRP A 128 -16.56 0.73 7.01
C TRP A 128 -15.55 -0.42 7.27
N ASN A 129 -14.28 -0.09 7.53
CA ASN A 129 -13.26 -1.11 7.78
C ASN A 129 -13.42 -1.82 9.14
N VAL A 130 -13.99 -1.17 10.14
CA VAL A 130 -14.39 -1.82 11.40
C VAL A 130 -15.56 -2.77 11.16
N GLN A 131 -16.60 -2.32 10.44
CA GLN A 131 -17.75 -3.15 10.08
C GLN A 131 -17.33 -4.37 9.25
N LYS A 132 -16.39 -4.21 8.34
CA LYS A 132 -15.83 -5.30 7.52
C LYS A 132 -15.47 -6.55 8.32
N VAL A 133 -15.01 -6.39 9.54
CA VAL A 133 -14.52 -7.50 10.38
C VAL A 133 -15.43 -7.81 11.58
N LEU A 134 -16.33 -6.92 11.97
CA LEU A 134 -17.17 -7.07 13.15
C LEU A 134 -18.66 -7.24 12.85
N ASP A 135 -19.17 -6.60 11.80
CA ASP A 135 -20.61 -6.57 11.53
C ASP A 135 -21.00 -7.58 10.46
N LYS A 136 -21.52 -8.72 10.91
CA LYS A 136 -22.01 -9.78 10.02
C LYS A 136 -23.18 -9.38 9.12
N ALA A 137 -23.89 -8.29 9.46
CA ALA A 137 -24.99 -7.77 8.66
C ALA A 137 -24.52 -6.81 7.55
N ALA A 138 -23.30 -6.31 7.64
CA ALA A 138 -22.73 -5.42 6.60
C ALA A 138 -22.52 -6.19 5.29
N ALA A 139 -22.94 -5.60 4.17
CA ALA A 139 -22.77 -6.22 2.85
C ALA A 139 -21.30 -6.54 2.50
N HIS A 140 -20.38 -5.77 3.05
CA HIS A 140 -18.93 -5.92 2.89
C HIS A 140 -18.25 -6.71 4.01
N PHE A 141 -19.02 -7.39 4.86
CA PHE A 141 -18.45 -8.29 5.88
C PHE A 141 -17.59 -9.36 5.21
N ASP A 142 -16.37 -9.53 5.72
CA ASP A 142 -15.46 -10.56 5.23
C ASP A 142 -15.17 -11.60 6.33
N ALA A 143 -15.89 -12.72 6.28
CA ALA A 143 -15.75 -13.81 7.22
C ALA A 143 -14.32 -14.39 7.26
N SER A 144 -13.56 -14.30 6.18
CA SER A 144 -12.18 -14.80 6.11
C SER A 144 -11.22 -14.00 6.99
N GLN A 145 -11.58 -12.75 7.30
CA GLN A 145 -10.75 -11.83 8.06
C GLN A 145 -11.04 -11.84 9.57
N VAL A 146 -12.15 -12.45 9.99
CA VAL A 146 -12.55 -12.47 11.41
C VAL A 146 -11.50 -13.16 12.28
N GLY A 147 -11.02 -14.33 11.88
CA GLY A 147 -10.03 -15.08 12.64
C GLY A 147 -8.67 -14.39 12.73
N ALA A 148 -8.24 -13.70 11.66
CA ALA A 148 -6.93 -13.08 11.60
C ALA A 148 -6.89 -11.65 12.19
N THR A 149 -7.99 -10.90 12.10
CA THR A 149 -8.04 -9.49 12.51
C THR A 149 -8.94 -9.24 13.70
N ALA A 150 -10.22 -9.64 13.64
CA ALA A 150 -11.15 -9.38 14.74
C ALA A 150 -10.70 -10.03 16.05
N SER A 151 -10.12 -11.24 15.97
CA SER A 151 -9.60 -11.93 17.15
C SER A 151 -8.47 -11.21 17.87
N ARG A 152 -7.76 -10.31 17.17
CA ARG A 152 -6.70 -9.46 17.77
C ARG A 152 -7.24 -8.19 18.42
N MET A 153 -8.52 -7.89 18.23
CA MET A 153 -9.21 -6.75 18.83
C MET A 153 -10.44 -7.23 19.63
N PRO A 154 -10.25 -8.08 20.66
CA PRO A 154 -11.34 -8.80 21.30
C PRO A 154 -12.35 -7.89 22.01
N THR A 155 -11.93 -6.68 22.36
CA THR A 155 -12.77 -5.69 23.05
C THR A 155 -13.47 -4.74 22.09
N LEU A 156 -12.96 -4.53 20.88
CA LEU A 156 -13.56 -3.60 19.91
C LEU A 156 -14.98 -4.05 19.53
N ARG A 157 -15.94 -3.11 19.57
CA ARG A 157 -17.35 -3.38 19.28
C ARG A 157 -17.87 -2.59 18.11
N SER A 158 -17.51 -1.32 18.00
CA SER A 158 -18.02 -0.45 16.95
C SER A 158 -17.10 0.73 16.65
N ALA A 159 -17.37 1.36 15.52
CA ALA A 159 -16.85 2.67 15.17
C ALA A 159 -18.00 3.60 14.79
N LYS A 160 -17.87 4.87 15.14
CA LYS A 160 -18.85 5.92 14.83
C LYS A 160 -18.12 7.16 14.31
N LYS A 161 -18.55 7.65 13.17
CA LYS A 161 -18.12 8.95 12.65
C LYS A 161 -18.64 10.07 13.57
N ILE A 162 -17.75 10.96 13.99
CA ILE A 162 -18.09 12.23 14.66
C ILE A 162 -18.12 13.35 13.63
N ASP A 163 -17.04 13.47 12.85
CA ASP A 163 -16.93 14.34 11.68
C ASP A 163 -16.03 13.65 10.62
N ASP A 164 -15.72 14.31 9.51
CA ASP A 164 -14.95 13.70 8.42
C ASP A 164 -13.55 13.24 8.81
N LEU A 165 -12.96 13.85 9.82
CA LEU A 165 -11.60 13.54 10.30
C LEU A 165 -11.57 13.10 11.77
N THR A 166 -12.72 12.76 12.36
CA THR A 166 -12.82 12.28 13.74
C THR A 166 -13.71 11.06 13.83
N VAL A 167 -13.17 9.99 14.40
CA VAL A 167 -13.91 8.75 14.63
C VAL A 167 -13.83 8.34 16.09
N GLU A 168 -14.95 7.88 16.65
CA GLU A 168 -15.04 7.22 17.94
C GLU A 168 -15.01 5.71 17.74
N LEU A 169 -14.14 5.03 18.47
CA LEU A 169 -14.14 3.57 18.59
C LEU A 169 -14.65 3.20 19.99
N THR A 170 -15.56 2.22 20.05
CA THR A 170 -16.12 1.75 21.33
C THR A 170 -15.65 0.32 21.60
N THR A 171 -15.17 0.09 22.83
CA THR A 171 -14.78 -1.21 23.35
C THR A 171 -15.80 -1.74 24.38
N SER A 172 -15.81 -3.05 24.64
CA SER A 172 -16.71 -3.66 25.65
C SER A 172 -16.33 -3.32 27.09
N GLU A 173 -15.07 -2.96 27.28
CA GLU A 173 -14.46 -2.63 28.56
C GLU A 173 -13.27 -1.69 28.33
N PRO A 174 -12.76 -0.99 29.33
CA PRO A 174 -11.53 -0.19 29.17
C PRO A 174 -10.37 -1.04 28.66
N ASP A 175 -9.77 -0.65 27.54
CA ASP A 175 -8.71 -1.42 26.85
C ASP A 175 -7.54 -0.52 26.48
N SER A 176 -6.50 -0.52 27.31
CA SER A 176 -5.27 0.23 27.04
C SER A 176 -4.43 -0.36 25.89
N PHE A 177 -4.72 -1.58 25.43
CA PHE A 177 -4.03 -2.22 24.32
C PHE A 177 -4.68 -1.93 22.96
N LEU A 178 -5.84 -1.26 22.93
CA LEU A 178 -6.53 -0.98 21.68
C LEU A 178 -5.62 -0.32 20.61
N PRO A 179 -4.81 0.71 20.91
CA PRO A 179 -3.90 1.29 19.90
C PRO A 179 -2.87 0.31 19.36
N ILE A 180 -2.39 -0.64 20.17
CA ILE A 180 -1.49 -1.71 19.73
C ILE A 180 -2.22 -2.67 18.79
N ASN A 181 -3.42 -3.07 19.18
CA ASN A 181 -4.23 -4.03 18.43
C ASN A 181 -4.66 -3.48 17.06
N LEU A 182 -4.93 -2.19 16.97
CA LEU A 182 -5.32 -1.49 15.74
C LEU A 182 -4.23 -1.47 14.66
N THR A 183 -2.97 -1.75 14.99
CA THR A 183 -1.91 -1.95 14.00
C THR A 183 -2.20 -3.11 13.04
N ASN A 184 -3.13 -3.99 13.39
CA ASN A 184 -3.56 -5.14 12.57
C ASN A 184 -4.84 -4.85 11.76
N LEU A 185 -5.49 -3.70 11.93
CA LEU A 185 -6.67 -3.32 11.16
C LEU A 185 -6.25 -2.46 9.97
N PHE A 186 -5.93 -3.09 8.87
CA PHE A 186 -5.54 -2.41 7.64
C PHE A 186 -6.76 -1.86 6.90
N MET A 187 -6.64 -0.60 6.41
CA MET A 187 -7.72 0.15 5.77
C MET A 187 -7.77 -0.16 4.27
N ALA A 188 -8.76 -0.93 3.86
CA ALA A 188 -9.08 -1.17 2.44
C ALA A 188 -10.00 -0.07 1.91
N SER A 189 -9.92 0.23 0.60
CA SER A 189 -10.77 1.22 -0.05
C SER A 189 -12.22 0.73 -0.16
N PRO A 190 -13.20 1.43 0.46
CA PRO A 190 -14.61 1.16 0.25
C PRO A 190 -15.03 1.33 -1.21
N ALA A 191 -14.54 2.37 -1.88
CA ALA A 191 -14.89 2.68 -3.27
C ALA A 191 -14.44 1.56 -4.23
N LYS A 192 -13.25 1.01 -4.02
CA LYS A 192 -12.75 -0.12 -4.82
C LYS A 192 -13.59 -1.37 -4.58
N TRP A 193 -13.97 -1.64 -3.34
CA TRP A 193 -14.84 -2.77 -3.02
C TRP A 193 -16.23 -2.62 -3.66
N ASP A 194 -16.82 -1.44 -3.59
CA ASP A 194 -18.11 -1.14 -4.23
C ASP A 194 -18.05 -1.31 -5.76
N GLU A 195 -16.93 -0.93 -6.39
CA GLU A 195 -16.66 -1.18 -7.81
C GLU A 195 -16.72 -2.70 -8.09
N LYS A 196 -16.05 -3.50 -7.28
CA LYS A 196 -16.04 -4.97 -7.46
C LYS A 196 -17.40 -5.59 -7.19
N LEU A 197 -18.14 -5.12 -6.18
CA LEU A 197 -19.50 -5.60 -5.91
C LEU A 197 -20.46 -5.31 -7.07
N LYS A 198 -20.37 -4.13 -7.66
CA LYS A 198 -21.18 -3.76 -8.85
C LYS A 198 -20.88 -4.63 -10.06
N ALA A 199 -19.68 -5.15 -10.18
CA ALA A 199 -19.27 -6.04 -11.26
C ALA A 199 -19.71 -7.49 -11.06
N VAL A 200 -20.18 -7.88 -9.85
CA VAL A 200 -20.73 -9.23 -9.61
C VAL A 200 -22.03 -9.41 -10.42
N PRO A 201 -22.15 -10.50 -11.19
CA PRO A 201 -23.34 -10.73 -12.03
C PRO A 201 -24.65 -10.67 -11.23
N ALA A 202 -25.68 -10.05 -11.82
CA ALA A 202 -27.01 -9.94 -11.19
C ALA A 202 -27.68 -11.31 -10.95
N THR A 203 -27.23 -12.36 -11.65
CA THR A 203 -27.68 -13.74 -11.44
C THR A 203 -27.23 -14.32 -10.10
N VAL A 204 -26.21 -13.75 -9.47
CA VAL A 204 -25.80 -14.10 -8.10
C VAL A 204 -26.67 -13.30 -7.14
N THR A 205 -27.71 -13.91 -6.59
CA THR A 205 -28.70 -13.25 -5.73
C THR A 205 -28.41 -13.38 -4.24
N ASP A 206 -27.64 -14.39 -3.84
CA ASP A 206 -27.24 -14.58 -2.44
C ASP A 206 -26.27 -13.50 -1.99
N PRO A 207 -26.58 -12.72 -0.92
CA PRO A 207 -25.73 -11.60 -0.47
C PRO A 207 -24.34 -12.05 -0.01
N ALA A 208 -24.21 -13.21 0.63
CA ALA A 208 -22.93 -13.70 1.12
C ALA A 208 -22.02 -14.13 -0.03
N GLU A 209 -22.59 -14.79 -1.04
CA GLU A 209 -21.84 -15.16 -2.24
C GLU A 209 -21.46 -13.93 -3.07
N ARG A 210 -22.31 -12.91 -3.14
CA ARG A 210 -21.97 -11.61 -3.78
C ARG A 210 -20.78 -10.97 -3.07
N SER A 211 -20.82 -10.88 -1.75
CA SER A 211 -19.70 -10.32 -0.94
C SER A 211 -18.41 -11.11 -1.16
N LYS A 212 -18.47 -12.43 -1.14
CA LYS A 212 -17.31 -13.30 -1.38
C LYS A 212 -16.70 -13.10 -2.77
N GLN A 213 -17.54 -12.97 -3.82
CA GLN A 213 -17.06 -12.71 -5.17
C GLN A 213 -16.44 -11.31 -5.28
N ALA A 214 -17.05 -10.30 -4.66
CA ALA A 214 -16.49 -8.96 -4.59
C ALA A 214 -15.11 -8.93 -3.90
N TRP A 215 -14.96 -9.64 -2.78
CA TRP A 215 -13.65 -9.76 -2.09
C TRP A 215 -12.62 -10.54 -2.91
N THR A 216 -13.05 -11.58 -3.63
CA THR A 216 -12.16 -12.31 -4.55
C THR A 216 -11.67 -11.40 -5.69
N ALA A 217 -12.56 -10.60 -6.26
CA ALA A 217 -12.21 -9.63 -7.29
C ALA A 217 -11.36 -8.46 -6.72
N PHE A 218 -11.64 -8.01 -5.49
CA PHE A 218 -10.82 -7.03 -4.79
C PHE A 218 -9.39 -7.55 -4.58
N ALA A 219 -9.22 -8.81 -4.20
CA ALA A 219 -7.89 -9.39 -4.02
C ALA A 219 -7.02 -9.33 -5.28
N ALA A 220 -7.65 -9.42 -6.46
CA ALA A 220 -6.94 -9.32 -7.74
C ALA A 220 -6.59 -7.88 -8.16
N ASP A 221 -7.21 -6.87 -7.53
CA ASP A 221 -7.02 -5.44 -7.84
C ASP A 221 -7.17 -4.61 -6.56
N ALA A 222 -6.38 -4.96 -5.55
CA ALA A 222 -6.51 -4.42 -4.21
C ALA A 222 -6.09 -2.95 -4.13
N SER A 223 -6.83 -2.17 -3.34
CA SER A 223 -6.57 -0.76 -3.07
C SER A 223 -6.52 -0.50 -1.57
N GLY A 224 -5.31 -0.23 -1.07
CA GLY A 224 -5.04 0.35 0.25
C GLY A 224 -4.58 1.79 0.12
N SER A 225 -3.93 2.32 1.15
CA SER A 225 -3.35 3.67 1.17
C SER A 225 -1.83 3.66 1.40
N GLY A 226 -1.22 2.48 1.44
CA GLY A 226 0.17 2.27 1.83
C GLY A 226 1.22 2.75 0.82
N PRO A 227 2.51 2.58 1.19
CA PRO A 227 3.64 3.05 0.38
C PRO A 227 3.85 2.28 -0.93
N PHE A 228 3.22 1.13 -1.13
CA PHE A 228 3.26 0.37 -2.38
C PHE A 228 1.85 0.09 -2.90
N LYS A 229 1.69 0.18 -4.22
CA LYS A 229 0.46 -0.15 -4.96
C LYS A 229 0.62 -1.50 -5.62
N MET A 230 -0.38 -2.37 -5.51
CA MET A 230 -0.37 -3.63 -6.24
C MET A 230 -0.45 -3.39 -7.76
N THR A 231 0.35 -4.14 -8.51
CA THR A 231 0.36 -4.11 -9.99
C THR A 231 0.01 -5.45 -10.61
N ARG A 232 0.23 -6.54 -9.87
CA ARG A 232 -0.12 -7.89 -10.31
C ARG A 232 -0.32 -8.81 -9.12
N PHE A 233 -1.32 -9.67 -9.22
CA PHE A 233 -1.54 -10.77 -8.29
C PHE A 233 -1.91 -12.04 -9.03
N VAL A 234 -1.18 -13.11 -8.77
CA VAL A 234 -1.50 -14.48 -9.20
C VAL A 234 -1.45 -15.35 -7.94
N PRO A 235 -2.60 -15.88 -7.50
CA PRO A 235 -2.66 -16.65 -6.26
C PRO A 235 -1.64 -17.79 -6.24
N ARG A 236 -0.88 -17.91 -5.14
CA ARG A 236 0.14 -18.94 -4.91
C ARG A 236 1.34 -18.92 -5.89
N GLU A 237 1.44 -17.87 -6.67
CA GLU A 237 2.52 -17.75 -7.66
C GLU A 237 3.24 -16.41 -7.50
N ARG A 238 2.49 -15.30 -7.43
CA ARG A 238 3.12 -13.98 -7.58
C ARG A 238 2.30 -12.84 -6.99
N VAL A 239 3.00 -11.94 -6.30
CA VAL A 239 2.52 -10.59 -5.99
C VAL A 239 3.55 -9.58 -6.48
N GLU A 240 3.12 -8.57 -7.22
CA GLU A 240 3.98 -7.47 -7.65
C GLU A 240 3.39 -6.14 -7.20
N MET A 241 4.27 -5.27 -6.75
CA MET A 241 3.91 -3.93 -6.26
C MET A 241 4.86 -2.89 -6.84
N ALA A 242 4.33 -1.73 -7.17
CA ALA A 242 5.09 -0.52 -7.51
C ALA A 242 5.08 0.46 -6.35
N ALA A 243 6.13 1.27 -6.23
CA ALA A 243 6.20 2.33 -5.24
C ALA A 243 5.09 3.36 -5.45
N ASN A 244 4.40 3.72 -4.38
CA ASN A 244 3.48 4.84 -4.33
C ASN A 244 4.29 6.13 -4.14
N LYS A 245 4.60 6.83 -5.21
CA LYS A 245 5.40 8.06 -5.15
C LYS A 245 4.62 9.24 -4.52
N ASP A 246 3.27 9.14 -4.49
CA ASP A 246 2.38 10.12 -3.88
C ASP A 246 1.94 9.70 -2.47
N TYR A 247 2.73 8.85 -1.81
CA TYR A 247 2.43 8.39 -0.45
C TYR A 247 2.37 9.58 0.51
N TRP A 248 1.35 9.60 1.37
CA TRP A 248 1.06 10.72 2.26
C TRP A 248 2.18 11.05 3.27
N ASP A 249 3.03 10.07 3.62
CA ASP A 249 4.21 10.31 4.46
C ASP A 249 5.48 10.40 3.60
N PRO A 250 6.01 11.61 3.35
CA PRO A 250 7.17 11.80 2.49
C PRO A 250 8.45 11.13 3.02
N LYS A 251 8.53 10.86 4.34
CA LYS A 251 9.67 10.17 4.94
C LYS A 251 9.67 8.66 4.65
N ARG A 252 8.53 8.12 4.28
CA ARG A 252 8.31 6.69 4.01
C ARG A 252 8.03 6.38 2.54
N VAL A 253 8.15 7.36 1.64
CA VAL A 253 8.10 7.11 0.20
C VAL A 253 9.19 6.10 -0.17
N PRO A 254 8.86 4.97 -0.84
CA PRO A 254 9.82 3.92 -1.12
C PRO A 254 11.00 4.38 -1.97
N LYS A 255 12.22 3.95 -1.58
CA LYS A 255 13.47 4.16 -2.33
C LYS A 255 13.72 3.08 -3.40
N ILE A 256 12.94 2.00 -3.37
CA ILE A 256 12.88 0.97 -4.41
C ILE A 256 11.61 1.21 -5.23
N ASP A 257 11.65 0.87 -6.52
CA ASP A 257 10.55 1.18 -7.43
C ASP A 257 9.53 0.04 -7.52
N ARG A 258 9.99 -1.19 -7.27
CA ARG A 258 9.17 -2.39 -7.42
C ARG A 258 9.54 -3.46 -6.41
N VAL A 259 8.52 -4.18 -5.93
CA VAL A 259 8.67 -5.43 -5.16
C VAL A 259 7.99 -6.55 -5.91
N VAL A 260 8.66 -7.70 -6.00
CA VAL A 260 8.15 -8.91 -6.65
C VAL A 260 8.31 -10.06 -5.66
N MET A 261 7.22 -10.73 -5.31
CA MET A 261 7.19 -11.96 -4.54
C MET A 261 6.82 -13.11 -5.48
N ILE A 262 7.62 -14.18 -5.47
CA ILE A 262 7.47 -15.34 -6.34
C ILE A 262 7.82 -16.65 -5.61
#